data_a0f205fbde0bf735c1900db428749316
#
_entry.id   a0f205fbde0bf735c1900db428749316
#
_cell.length_a   1.000
_cell.length_b   1.000
_cell.length_c   1.000
_cell.angle_alpha   90.00
_cell.angle_beta   90.00
_cell.angle_gamma   90.00
#
_symmetry.space_group_name_H-M   'P 1'
#
loop_
_entity.id
_entity.type
_entity.pdbx_description
1 polymer ?
#
loop_
_entity_poly.entity_id
_entity_poly.type
_entity_poly.pdbx_seq_one_letter_code
_entity_poly.pdbx_strand_id
1 'polypeptide(L)'
;MTDTSDKSESAGIGRVIRNRHSERVPFDPERQLAEVDLQAILQAARWAPTAHNMQNFEIIVVDDTSTLAAIGRVRGGTSKDFIRENYAQLSFSEEELIQKGTGLLATMFPPSWRDPDGEFEQATDLEHGFLDETMRSCPMVMIVLYDPSQRAPASEGDFLGIMSLGCVMQNMWLTAETLGIGMQIMSVFSAQHVEGELRKILSIPDHLNIAFACRLGYPPTEPVGHLRVRREIECFTHRNMFAALNED
;
A
#
# COMPACT_ATOMS: atom_id res chain seq x y z
N MET A 1 -21.19 0.04 -36.43
CA MET A 1 -21.06 1.04 -35.35
C MET A 1 -19.67 0.88 -34.77
N THR A 2 -18.74 1.70 -35.17
CA THR A 2 -17.34 1.64 -34.72
C THR A 2 -17.29 2.28 -33.32
N ASP A 3 -16.88 1.48 -32.40
CA ASP A 3 -16.71 1.82 -30.97
C ASP A 3 -15.84 3.05 -30.80
N THR A 4 -16.44 4.16 -30.38
CA THR A 4 -15.75 5.42 -30.09
C THR A 4 -15.18 5.47 -28.68
N SER A 5 -15.36 4.41 -27.86
CA SER A 5 -14.89 4.32 -26.47
C SER A 5 -13.37 4.11 -26.38
N ASP A 6 -12.77 3.53 -27.38
CA ASP A 6 -11.36 3.11 -27.37
C ASP A 6 -10.36 4.25 -27.66
N LYS A 7 -10.82 5.40 -28.12
CA LYS A 7 -9.94 6.54 -28.46
C LYS A 7 -9.59 7.49 -27.33
N SER A 8 -10.33 7.49 -26.22
CA SER A 8 -10.05 8.35 -25.06
C SER A 8 -9.16 7.70 -24.01
N GLU A 9 -8.98 6.37 -24.09
CA GLU A 9 -8.22 5.60 -23.09
C GLU A 9 -6.74 5.44 -23.41
N SER A 10 -6.32 5.73 -24.62
CA SER A 10 -5.06 5.21 -25.17
C SER A 10 -3.77 5.89 -24.73
N ALA A 11 -3.81 7.03 -24.04
CA ALA A 11 -2.54 7.70 -23.69
C ALA A 11 -2.73 8.64 -22.50
N GLY A 12 -2.69 8.15 -21.28
CA GLY A 12 -2.77 9.09 -20.19
C GLY A 12 -2.94 8.44 -18.83
N ILE A 13 -3.41 9.26 -17.92
CA ILE A 13 -3.62 8.93 -16.51
C ILE A 13 -4.46 7.65 -16.30
N GLY A 14 -5.46 7.39 -17.16
CA GLY A 14 -6.29 6.18 -17.07
C GLY A 14 -5.50 4.88 -17.21
N ARG A 15 -4.50 4.82 -18.10
CA ARG A 15 -3.60 3.68 -18.22
C ARG A 15 -2.75 3.51 -16.97
N VAL A 16 -2.18 4.58 -16.47
CA VAL A 16 -1.35 4.56 -15.24
C VAL A 16 -2.19 4.05 -14.07
N ILE A 17 -3.42 4.57 -13.89
CA ILE A 17 -4.33 4.12 -12.85
C ILE A 17 -4.61 2.61 -12.95
N ARG A 18 -4.86 2.10 -14.16
CA ARG A 18 -5.12 0.68 -14.36
C ARG A 18 -3.89 -0.19 -14.16
N ASN A 19 -2.72 0.25 -14.58
CA ASN A 19 -1.49 -0.53 -14.44
C ASN A 19 -1.00 -0.58 -13.00
N ARG A 20 -1.13 0.53 -12.26
CA ARG A 20 -0.69 0.62 -10.88
C ARG A 20 -1.19 -0.58 -10.05
N HIS A 21 -0.28 -1.27 -9.44
CA HIS A 21 -0.54 -2.40 -8.55
C HIS A 21 0.40 -2.38 -7.33
N SER A 22 0.09 -3.19 -6.33
CA SER A 22 0.94 -3.40 -5.16
C SER A 22 2.04 -4.39 -5.54
N GLU A 23 3.27 -3.90 -5.64
CA GLU A 23 4.39 -4.75 -6.00
C GLU A 23 4.87 -5.56 -4.79
N ARG A 24 4.63 -6.88 -4.81
CA ARG A 24 4.91 -7.76 -3.68
C ARG A 24 6.17 -8.62 -3.84
N VAL A 25 6.81 -8.53 -5.00
CA VAL A 25 8.08 -9.24 -5.22
C VAL A 25 9.25 -8.52 -4.53
N PRO A 26 10.35 -9.21 -4.24
CA PRO A 26 11.57 -8.56 -3.79
C PRO A 26 12.06 -7.55 -4.83
N PHE A 27 12.50 -6.39 -4.37
CA PHE A 27 13.24 -5.43 -5.21
C PHE A 27 14.73 -5.73 -5.16
N ASP A 28 15.49 -5.17 -6.08
CA ASP A 28 16.95 -5.20 -6.05
C ASP A 28 17.46 -4.18 -5.01
N PRO A 29 18.01 -4.61 -3.86
CA PRO A 29 18.45 -3.70 -2.81
C PRO A 29 19.70 -2.91 -3.18
N GLU A 30 20.48 -3.39 -4.14
CA GLU A 30 21.70 -2.71 -4.63
C GLU A 30 21.37 -1.62 -5.65
N ARG A 31 20.18 -1.65 -6.22
CA ARG A 31 19.73 -0.66 -7.20
C ARG A 31 18.97 0.47 -6.51
N GLN A 32 19.70 1.48 -6.08
CA GLN A 32 19.11 2.68 -5.46
C GLN A 32 18.21 3.43 -6.46
N LEU A 33 17.19 4.12 -5.94
CA LEU A 33 16.40 5.04 -6.74
C LEU A 33 17.27 6.22 -7.18
N ALA A 34 17.13 6.62 -8.44
CA ALA A 34 17.77 7.84 -8.91
C ALA A 34 17.16 9.05 -8.17
N GLU A 35 17.99 10.01 -7.77
CA GLU A 35 17.53 11.21 -7.04
C GLU A 35 16.44 11.97 -7.81
N VAL A 36 16.53 12.02 -9.13
CA VAL A 36 15.50 12.67 -9.97
C VAL A 36 14.14 11.96 -9.87
N ASP A 37 14.11 10.65 -9.75
CA ASP A 37 12.89 9.85 -9.63
C ASP A 37 12.30 9.99 -8.22
N LEU A 38 13.16 9.96 -7.19
CA LEU A 38 12.76 10.25 -5.82
C LEU A 38 12.11 11.64 -5.72
N GLN A 39 12.76 12.66 -6.28
CA GLN A 39 12.22 14.01 -6.29
C GLN A 39 10.89 14.11 -7.05
N ALA A 40 10.70 13.37 -8.15
CA ALA A 40 9.45 13.33 -8.87
C ALA A 40 8.31 12.76 -7.99
N ILE A 41 8.59 11.69 -7.24
CA ILE A 41 7.61 11.08 -6.30
C ILE A 41 7.27 12.06 -5.16
N LEU A 42 8.27 12.72 -4.58
CA LEU A 42 8.06 13.72 -3.53
C LEU A 42 7.30 14.95 -4.03
N GLN A 43 7.57 15.40 -5.26
CA GLN A 43 6.79 16.47 -5.89
C GLN A 43 5.33 16.05 -6.12
N ALA A 44 5.07 14.81 -6.49
CA ALA A 44 3.71 14.30 -6.62
C ALA A 44 2.96 14.29 -5.28
N ALA A 45 3.64 13.94 -4.19
CA ALA A 45 3.10 14.05 -2.83
C ALA A 45 2.76 15.51 -2.49
N ARG A 46 3.68 16.44 -2.77
CA ARG A 46 3.51 17.88 -2.51
C ARG A 46 2.28 18.47 -3.21
N TRP A 47 1.95 18.00 -4.42
CA TRP A 47 0.81 18.47 -5.20
C TRP A 47 -0.48 17.69 -4.94
N ALA A 48 -0.49 16.81 -3.95
CA ALA A 48 -1.73 16.14 -3.57
C ALA A 48 -2.75 17.14 -3.00
N PRO A 49 -4.03 17.01 -3.35
CA PRO A 49 -5.06 17.83 -2.74
C PRO A 49 -5.19 17.47 -1.25
N THR A 50 -5.15 18.49 -0.40
CA THR A 50 -5.37 18.34 1.03
C THR A 50 -6.50 19.23 1.48
N ALA A 51 -7.26 18.81 2.50
CA ALA A 51 -8.36 19.58 3.04
C ALA A 51 -7.88 20.99 3.44
N HIS A 52 -8.50 22.03 2.91
CA HIS A 52 -8.13 23.43 3.14
C HIS A 52 -6.64 23.74 2.87
N ASN A 53 -5.99 22.97 2.02
CA ASN A 53 -4.55 23.06 1.74
C ASN A 53 -3.69 22.99 3.02
N MET A 54 -4.12 22.24 4.00
CA MET A 54 -3.42 22.11 5.30
C MET A 54 -2.04 21.46 5.17
N GLN A 55 -1.87 20.58 4.18
CA GLN A 55 -0.61 19.85 3.94
C GLN A 55 -0.07 19.19 5.22
N ASN A 56 -0.98 18.68 6.04
CA ASN A 56 -0.69 18.04 7.32
C ASN A 56 -0.08 16.66 7.12
N PHE A 57 1.13 16.61 6.59
CA PHE A 57 1.93 15.39 6.49
C PHE A 57 3.43 15.72 6.42
N GLU A 58 4.22 14.78 6.92
CA GLU A 58 5.67 14.75 6.81
C GLU A 58 6.11 13.43 6.17
N ILE A 59 7.22 13.40 5.48
CA ILE A 59 7.73 12.18 4.84
C ILE A 59 9.16 11.92 5.32
N ILE A 60 9.38 10.75 5.92
CA ILE A 60 10.72 10.24 6.19
C ILE A 60 11.10 9.32 5.03
N VAL A 61 12.20 9.62 4.36
CA VAL A 61 12.83 8.74 3.38
C VAL A 61 13.95 7.98 4.08
N VAL A 62 13.91 6.66 4.00
CA VAL A 62 14.92 5.76 4.58
C VAL A 62 15.54 4.96 3.44
N ASP A 63 16.76 5.29 3.09
CA ASP A 63 17.59 4.64 2.06
C ASP A 63 18.97 4.22 2.61
N ASP A 64 19.24 4.52 3.88
CA ASP A 64 20.44 4.10 4.58
C ASP A 64 20.32 2.64 5.02
N THR A 65 21.25 1.81 4.57
CA THR A 65 21.28 0.37 4.83
C THR A 65 21.28 0.04 6.33
N SER A 66 21.94 0.84 7.15
CA SER A 66 21.99 0.59 8.61
C SER A 66 20.65 0.86 9.28
N THR A 67 19.94 1.87 8.84
CA THR A 67 18.59 2.22 9.30
C THR A 67 17.56 1.20 8.81
N LEU A 68 17.61 0.80 7.53
CA LEU A 68 16.78 -0.30 7.01
C LEU A 68 17.00 -1.59 7.81
N ALA A 69 18.26 -1.94 8.09
CA ALA A 69 18.57 -3.11 8.92
C ALA A 69 18.09 -2.95 10.37
N ALA A 70 18.07 -1.74 10.93
CA ALA A 70 17.50 -1.49 12.26
C ALA A 70 15.98 -1.71 12.27
N ILE A 71 15.29 -1.22 11.25
CA ILE A 71 13.85 -1.47 11.04
C ILE A 71 13.58 -2.96 10.86
N GLY A 72 14.38 -3.66 10.07
CA GLY A 72 14.25 -5.11 9.84
C GLY A 72 14.34 -5.94 11.12
N ARG A 73 15.08 -5.48 12.12
CA ARG A 73 15.19 -6.16 13.43
C ARG A 73 14.00 -5.94 14.36
N VAL A 74 13.08 -5.05 14.01
CA VAL A 74 11.86 -4.83 14.80
C VAL A 74 11.00 -6.09 14.73
N ARG A 75 10.73 -6.66 15.89
CA ARG A 75 9.86 -7.82 15.99
C ARG A 75 8.42 -7.36 15.89
N GLY A 76 7.72 -7.90 14.93
CA GLY A 76 6.33 -7.59 14.69
C GLY A 76 5.63 -8.83 14.19
N GLY A 77 4.65 -9.29 14.93
CA GLY A 77 3.86 -10.45 14.56
C GLY A 77 2.40 -10.12 14.39
N THR A 78 1.81 -10.72 13.40
CA THR A 78 0.36 -10.77 13.23
C THR A 78 -0.14 -12.01 13.96
N SER A 79 -1.13 -11.86 14.85
CA SER A 79 -1.67 -13.01 15.59
C SER A 79 -2.24 -14.05 14.62
N LYS A 80 -2.18 -15.34 14.99
CA LYS A 80 -2.77 -16.41 14.18
C LYS A 80 -4.26 -16.18 13.92
N ASP A 81 -4.98 -15.62 14.88
CA ASP A 81 -6.41 -15.32 14.73
C ASP A 81 -6.65 -14.23 13.70
N PHE A 82 -5.85 -13.17 13.70
CA PHE A 82 -5.90 -12.14 12.66
C PHE A 82 -5.60 -12.72 11.27
N ILE A 83 -4.61 -13.59 11.16
CA ILE A 83 -4.26 -14.27 9.90
C ILE A 83 -5.44 -15.08 9.39
N ARG A 84 -6.05 -15.93 10.25
CA ARG A 84 -7.19 -16.76 9.89
C ARG A 84 -8.38 -15.93 9.43
N GLU A 85 -8.72 -14.87 10.18
CA GLU A 85 -9.81 -13.99 9.84
C GLU A 85 -9.60 -13.31 8.48
N ASN A 86 -8.43 -12.72 8.27
CA ASN A 86 -8.14 -12.03 7.02
C ASN A 86 -8.05 -13.00 5.83
N TYR A 87 -7.43 -14.15 6.01
CA TYR A 87 -7.35 -15.13 4.95
C TYR A 87 -8.74 -15.63 4.55
N ALA A 88 -9.59 -15.96 5.51
CA ALA A 88 -10.95 -16.41 5.24
C ALA A 88 -11.82 -15.35 4.55
N GLN A 89 -11.61 -14.07 4.85
CA GLN A 89 -12.40 -12.98 4.26
C GLN A 89 -11.91 -12.53 2.88
N LEU A 90 -10.63 -12.65 2.59
CA LEU A 90 -10.00 -12.00 1.45
C LEU A 90 -9.40 -12.95 0.42
N SER A 91 -9.26 -14.25 0.75
CA SER A 91 -8.66 -15.24 -0.14
C SER A 91 -9.72 -15.99 -0.94
N PHE A 92 -9.56 -16.01 -2.25
CA PHE A 92 -10.51 -16.64 -3.15
C PHE A 92 -9.80 -17.47 -4.23
N SER A 93 -10.50 -18.44 -4.81
CA SER A 93 -10.10 -19.07 -6.05
C SER A 93 -10.20 -18.09 -7.23
N GLU A 94 -9.69 -18.46 -8.37
CA GLU A 94 -9.77 -17.63 -9.59
C GLU A 94 -11.23 -17.42 -10.00
N GLU A 95 -12.03 -18.47 -9.98
CA GLU A 95 -13.46 -18.43 -10.31
C GLU A 95 -14.23 -17.52 -9.37
N GLU A 96 -14.00 -17.65 -8.08
CA GLU A 96 -14.63 -16.79 -7.06
C GLU A 96 -14.26 -15.34 -7.21
N LEU A 97 -12.97 -15.03 -7.52
CA LEU A 97 -12.52 -13.67 -7.77
C LEU A 97 -13.23 -13.04 -8.96
N ILE A 98 -13.34 -13.79 -10.07
CA ILE A 98 -14.02 -13.32 -11.27
C ILE A 98 -15.49 -13.05 -10.97
N GLN A 99 -16.15 -13.98 -10.26
CA GLN A 99 -17.56 -13.84 -9.90
C GLN A 99 -17.82 -12.66 -8.95
N LYS A 100 -16.99 -12.50 -7.92
CA LYS A 100 -17.17 -11.48 -6.86
C LYS A 100 -16.67 -10.10 -7.28
N GLY A 101 -15.68 -10.03 -8.16
CA GLY A 101 -14.99 -8.79 -8.52
C GLY A 101 -14.21 -8.14 -7.37
N THR A 102 -13.98 -8.87 -6.26
CA THR A 102 -13.30 -8.39 -5.05
C THR A 102 -12.40 -9.47 -4.44
N GLY A 103 -11.43 -9.08 -3.60
CA GLY A 103 -10.55 -10.01 -2.90
C GLY A 103 -9.20 -10.22 -3.60
N LEU A 104 -8.49 -11.25 -3.17
CA LEU A 104 -7.17 -11.63 -3.64
C LEU A 104 -7.13 -13.14 -3.94
N LEU A 105 -6.29 -13.55 -4.88
CA LEU A 105 -5.99 -14.97 -5.07
C LEU A 105 -5.40 -15.57 -3.81
N ALA A 106 -5.92 -16.70 -3.37
CA ALA A 106 -5.39 -17.43 -2.21
C ALA A 106 -3.87 -17.66 -2.33
N THR A 107 -3.38 -17.89 -3.56
CA THR A 107 -1.95 -18.11 -3.84
C THR A 107 -1.07 -16.88 -3.64
N MET A 108 -1.64 -15.67 -3.54
CA MET A 108 -0.89 -14.45 -3.23
C MET A 108 -0.56 -14.29 -1.74
N PHE A 109 -1.20 -15.06 -0.88
CA PHE A 109 -0.88 -15.09 0.54
C PHE A 109 0.30 -16.03 0.79
N PRO A 110 1.18 -15.71 1.77
CA PRO A 110 2.24 -16.61 2.18
C PRO A 110 1.71 -18.01 2.57
N PRO A 111 2.45 -19.09 2.39
CA PRO A 111 2.03 -20.43 2.82
C PRO A 111 1.55 -20.50 4.27
N SER A 112 2.24 -19.80 5.17
CA SER A 112 1.88 -19.69 6.60
C SER A 112 0.53 -19.00 6.86
N TRP A 113 0.04 -18.19 5.93
CA TRP A 113 -1.30 -17.61 6.00
C TRP A 113 -2.38 -18.57 5.51
N ARG A 114 -2.01 -19.46 4.58
CA ARG A 114 -2.96 -20.45 4.01
C ARG A 114 -3.24 -21.60 4.98
N ASP A 115 -2.26 -21.95 5.80
CA ASP A 115 -2.38 -22.98 6.85
C ASP A 115 -1.70 -22.48 8.14
N PRO A 116 -2.37 -21.60 8.92
CA PRO A 116 -1.79 -21.02 10.13
C PRO A 116 -1.61 -22.05 11.27
N ASP A 117 -2.18 -23.26 11.14
CA ASP A 117 -2.03 -24.35 12.08
C ASP A 117 -0.99 -25.39 11.63
N GLY A 118 -0.51 -25.30 10.41
CA GLY A 118 0.53 -26.17 9.89
C GLY A 118 1.82 -26.01 10.69
N GLU A 119 2.58 -27.10 10.79
CA GLU A 119 3.93 -27.09 11.35
C GLU A 119 4.90 -26.44 10.36
N PHE A 120 4.74 -25.14 10.14
CA PHE A 120 5.77 -24.37 9.47
C PHE A 120 6.78 -23.95 10.53
N GLU A 121 8.00 -24.46 10.45
CA GLU A 121 9.15 -23.87 11.17
C GLU A 121 9.22 -22.35 10.95
N GLN A 122 8.67 -21.88 9.85
CA GLN A 122 8.54 -20.46 9.47
C GLN A 122 7.35 -19.71 10.08
N ALA A 123 6.42 -20.34 10.77
CA ALA A 123 5.33 -19.61 11.43
C ALA A 123 5.83 -18.73 12.59
N THR A 124 6.92 -19.16 13.24
CA THR A 124 7.68 -18.34 14.17
C THR A 124 8.49 -17.25 13.47
N ASP A 125 8.86 -17.44 12.21
CA ASP A 125 9.60 -16.46 11.41
C ASP A 125 8.73 -15.31 10.91
N LEU A 126 7.41 -15.48 10.77
CA LEU A 126 6.51 -14.35 10.51
C LEU A 126 6.53 -13.32 11.65
N GLU A 127 6.74 -13.76 12.88
CA GLU A 127 6.95 -12.85 14.01
C GLU A 127 8.34 -12.20 13.99
N HIS A 128 9.34 -12.85 13.39
CA HIS A 128 10.74 -12.45 13.55
C HIS A 128 11.45 -12.12 12.23
N GLY A 129 10.98 -12.60 11.09
CA GLY A 129 11.71 -12.54 9.82
C GLY A 129 11.08 -11.66 8.75
N PHE A 130 9.77 -11.39 8.80
CA PHE A 130 9.07 -10.69 7.71
C PHE A 130 9.62 -9.28 7.44
N LEU A 131 9.85 -8.49 8.49
CA LEU A 131 10.43 -7.16 8.33
C LEU A 131 11.89 -7.23 7.89
N ASP A 132 12.67 -8.17 8.42
CA ASP A 132 14.08 -8.33 8.04
C ASP A 132 14.22 -8.69 6.56
N GLU A 133 13.49 -9.69 6.09
CA GLU A 133 13.46 -10.07 4.67
C GLU A 133 13.00 -8.92 3.79
N THR A 134 11.94 -8.23 4.19
CA THR A 134 11.38 -7.10 3.44
C THR A 134 12.37 -5.94 3.35
N MET A 135 13.05 -5.60 4.44
CA MET A 135 14.03 -4.51 4.46
C MET A 135 15.31 -4.86 3.69
N ARG A 136 15.71 -6.14 3.70
CA ARG A 136 16.85 -6.61 2.90
C ARG A 136 16.54 -6.65 1.40
N SER A 137 15.27 -6.73 1.02
CA SER A 137 14.82 -6.84 -0.36
C SER A 137 14.24 -5.54 -0.92
N CYS A 138 14.62 -4.40 -0.37
CA CYS A 138 14.26 -3.11 -0.93
C CYS A 138 15.35 -2.06 -0.67
N PRO A 139 15.60 -1.16 -1.63
CA PRO A 139 16.58 -0.08 -1.46
C PRO A 139 16.05 1.09 -0.65
N MET A 140 14.72 1.21 -0.48
CA MET A 140 14.12 2.40 0.12
C MET A 140 12.76 2.11 0.76
N VAL A 141 12.53 2.77 1.89
CA VAL A 141 11.21 2.87 2.54
C VAL A 141 10.86 4.35 2.72
N MET A 142 9.62 4.71 2.44
CA MET A 142 9.06 6.01 2.82
C MET A 142 8.02 5.82 3.90
N ILE A 143 8.06 6.67 4.92
CA ILE A 143 7.11 6.66 6.03
C ILE A 143 6.44 8.02 6.05
N VAL A 144 5.14 8.04 5.84
CA VAL A 144 4.33 9.25 5.86
C VAL A 144 3.69 9.40 7.22
N LEU A 145 3.93 10.55 7.83
CA LEU A 145 3.47 10.93 9.16
C LEU A 145 2.42 12.02 9.04
N TYR A 146 1.59 12.14 10.07
CA TYR A 146 0.63 13.25 10.19
C TYR A 146 0.39 13.61 11.65
N ASP A 147 -0.05 14.84 11.89
CA ASP A 147 -0.46 15.31 13.20
C ASP A 147 -1.98 15.15 13.38
N PRO A 148 -2.46 14.18 14.20
CA PRO A 148 -3.88 13.96 14.39
C PRO A 148 -4.60 15.10 15.15
N SER A 149 -3.87 16.01 15.75
CA SER A 149 -4.44 17.18 16.43
C SER A 149 -4.82 18.28 15.44
N GLN A 150 -4.23 18.30 14.25
CA GLN A 150 -4.52 19.27 13.20
C GLN A 150 -5.71 18.78 12.36
N ARG A 151 -6.89 19.30 12.66
CA ARG A 151 -8.13 18.94 11.95
C ARG A 151 -8.54 20.01 10.96
N ALA A 152 -9.08 19.59 9.83
CA ALA A 152 -9.66 20.51 8.88
C ALA A 152 -10.89 21.21 9.49
N PRO A 153 -11.07 22.53 9.29
CA PRO A 153 -12.28 23.21 9.73
C PRO A 153 -13.55 22.53 9.21
N ALA A 154 -14.62 22.56 10.01
CA ALA A 154 -15.90 21.92 9.72
C ALA A 154 -15.85 20.39 9.53
N SER A 155 -14.81 19.72 10.03
CA SER A 155 -14.72 18.26 10.08
C SER A 155 -14.93 17.81 11.52
N GLU A 156 -15.97 16.99 11.74
CA GLU A 156 -16.24 16.35 13.04
C GLU A 156 -15.33 15.14 13.27
N GLY A 157 -14.12 15.18 12.96
CA GLY A 157 -13.19 14.08 13.12
C GLY A 157 -12.03 14.20 12.16
N ASP A 158 -11.35 13.10 11.98
CA ASP A 158 -10.13 13.04 11.19
C ASP A 158 -10.36 12.66 9.70
N PHE A 159 -11.62 12.58 9.29
CA PHE A 159 -12.00 12.03 8.00
C PHE A 159 -11.36 12.79 6.82
N LEU A 160 -11.42 14.11 6.82
CA LEU A 160 -10.83 14.91 5.73
C LEU A 160 -9.29 14.83 5.73
N GLY A 161 -8.67 14.70 6.90
CA GLY A 161 -7.23 14.46 7.02
C GLY A 161 -6.84 13.11 6.40
N ILE A 162 -7.54 12.05 6.77
CA ILE A 162 -7.31 10.70 6.22
C ILE A 162 -7.52 10.66 4.70
N MET A 163 -8.57 11.32 4.18
CA MET A 163 -8.78 11.44 2.73
C MET A 163 -7.62 12.17 2.04
N SER A 164 -7.10 13.23 2.65
CA SER A 164 -5.93 13.95 2.15
C SER A 164 -4.70 13.05 2.04
N LEU A 165 -4.45 12.23 3.07
CA LEU A 165 -3.34 11.26 3.08
C LEU A 165 -3.52 10.18 2.01
N GLY A 166 -4.75 9.76 1.74
CA GLY A 166 -5.07 8.87 0.61
C GLY A 166 -4.71 9.49 -0.74
N CYS A 167 -4.93 10.81 -0.91
CA CYS A 167 -4.51 11.52 -2.12
C CYS A 167 -2.99 11.61 -2.24
N VAL A 168 -2.27 11.86 -1.15
CA VAL A 168 -0.80 11.82 -1.10
C VAL A 168 -0.29 10.46 -1.54
N MET A 169 -0.80 9.39 -0.93
CA MET A 169 -0.44 8.01 -1.26
C MET A 169 -0.69 7.70 -2.75
N GLN A 170 -1.85 8.07 -3.27
CA GLN A 170 -2.21 7.79 -4.65
C GLN A 170 -1.31 8.53 -5.64
N ASN A 171 -1.00 9.81 -5.40
CA ASN A 171 -0.13 10.59 -6.25
C ASN A 171 1.30 9.99 -6.29
N MET A 172 1.85 9.64 -5.13
CA MET A 172 3.15 8.96 -5.05
C MET A 172 3.15 7.67 -5.86
N TRP A 173 2.12 6.86 -5.70
CA TRP A 173 2.03 5.56 -6.35
C TRP A 173 1.86 5.64 -7.86
N LEU A 174 1.02 6.54 -8.36
CA LEU A 174 0.86 6.76 -9.80
C LEU A 174 2.16 7.27 -10.43
N THR A 175 2.89 8.15 -9.72
CA THR A 175 4.17 8.65 -10.20
C THR A 175 5.22 7.55 -10.23
N ALA A 176 5.33 6.73 -9.18
CA ALA A 176 6.22 5.57 -9.15
C ALA A 176 5.94 4.62 -10.33
N GLU A 177 4.67 4.32 -10.62
CA GLU A 177 4.26 3.51 -11.78
C GLU A 177 4.76 4.09 -13.12
N THR A 178 4.69 5.43 -13.31
CA THR A 178 5.18 6.06 -14.54
C THR A 178 6.69 5.99 -14.71
N LEU A 179 7.41 5.83 -13.60
CA LEU A 179 8.87 5.73 -13.56
C LEU A 179 9.37 4.27 -13.61
N GLY A 180 8.46 3.30 -13.66
CA GLY A 180 8.81 1.88 -13.59
C GLY A 180 9.34 1.47 -12.20
N ILE A 181 8.98 2.22 -11.16
CA ILE A 181 9.31 1.94 -9.78
C ILE A 181 8.13 1.21 -9.13
N GLY A 182 8.40 0.01 -8.62
CA GLY A 182 7.44 -0.74 -7.83
C GLY A 182 7.22 -0.08 -6.46
N MET A 183 5.98 -0.08 -6.00
CA MET A 183 5.61 0.43 -4.68
C MET A 183 4.65 -0.54 -3.98
N GLN A 184 4.90 -0.78 -2.69
CA GLN A 184 4.02 -1.59 -1.84
C GLN A 184 3.77 -0.87 -0.52
N ILE A 185 2.49 -0.75 -0.16
CA ILE A 185 2.10 -0.26 1.17
C ILE A 185 2.38 -1.33 2.22
N MET A 186 2.97 -0.92 3.32
CA MET A 186 3.42 -1.75 4.43
C MET A 186 2.52 -1.54 5.66
N SER A 187 1.38 -2.23 5.73
CA SER A 187 0.42 -2.09 6.83
C SER A 187 0.98 -2.50 8.18
N VAL A 188 1.99 -3.37 8.22
CA VAL A 188 2.66 -3.80 9.46
C VAL A 188 3.28 -2.63 10.24
N PHE A 189 3.63 -1.53 9.59
CA PHE A 189 4.21 -0.34 10.22
C PHE A 189 3.22 0.40 11.13
N SER A 190 1.91 0.19 10.96
CA SER A 190 0.87 0.75 11.83
C SER A 190 0.46 -0.19 12.97
N ALA A 191 1.08 -1.36 13.11
CA ALA A 191 0.89 -2.18 14.30
C ALA A 191 1.51 -1.47 15.51
N GLN A 192 0.75 -1.32 16.59
CA GLN A 192 1.09 -0.45 17.73
C GLN A 192 2.51 -0.63 18.28
N HIS A 193 2.96 -1.87 18.41
CA HIS A 193 4.30 -2.11 18.95
C HIS A 193 5.40 -1.87 17.89
N VAL A 194 5.15 -2.13 16.61
CA VAL A 194 6.07 -1.83 15.51
C VAL A 194 6.23 -0.31 15.41
N GLU A 195 5.14 0.42 15.41
CA GLU A 195 5.16 1.88 15.42
C GLU A 195 5.98 2.42 16.61
N GLY A 196 5.81 1.85 17.81
CA GLY A 196 6.56 2.25 19.00
C GLY A 196 8.08 2.08 18.86
N GLU A 197 8.55 1.03 18.20
CA GLU A 197 9.98 0.83 17.92
C GLU A 197 10.47 1.75 16.78
N LEU A 198 9.66 1.93 15.74
CA LEU A 198 9.99 2.84 14.63
C LEU A 198 10.15 4.28 15.11
N ARG A 199 9.31 4.73 16.03
CA ARG A 199 9.43 6.06 16.66
C ARG A 199 10.80 6.27 17.28
N LYS A 200 11.35 5.27 17.94
CA LYS A 200 12.67 5.32 18.55
C LYS A 200 13.78 5.33 17.51
N ILE A 201 13.71 4.42 16.51
CA ILE A 201 14.72 4.28 15.46
C ILE A 201 14.82 5.56 14.63
N LEU A 202 13.66 6.15 14.28
CA LEU A 202 13.56 7.27 13.35
C LEU A 202 13.38 8.61 14.04
N SER A 203 13.42 8.65 15.38
CA SER A 203 13.22 9.86 16.18
C SER A 203 11.91 10.59 15.84
N ILE A 204 10.82 9.85 15.63
CA ILE A 204 9.52 10.44 15.30
C ILE A 204 8.96 11.15 16.54
N PRO A 205 8.60 12.44 16.44
CA PRO A 205 8.00 13.18 17.56
C PRO A 205 6.67 12.57 18.01
N ASP A 206 6.38 12.66 19.32
CA ASP A 206 5.19 12.05 19.93
C ASP A 206 3.86 12.56 19.36
N HIS A 207 3.82 13.79 18.86
CA HIS A 207 2.61 14.38 18.27
C HIS A 207 2.30 13.92 16.85
N LEU A 208 3.25 13.25 16.17
CA LEU A 208 3.04 12.72 14.84
C LEU A 208 2.71 11.24 14.89
N ASN A 209 1.77 10.79 14.10
CA ASN A 209 1.43 9.38 13.91
C ASN A 209 1.86 8.91 12.52
N ILE A 210 2.14 7.61 12.39
CA ILE A 210 2.36 7.00 11.09
C ILE A 210 1.01 6.87 10.37
N ALA A 211 0.88 7.56 9.23
CA ALA A 211 -0.29 7.45 8.36
C ALA A 211 -0.22 6.18 7.52
N PHE A 212 0.89 5.99 6.84
CA PHE A 212 1.24 4.79 6.09
C PHE A 212 2.76 4.74 5.85
N ALA A 213 3.24 3.56 5.54
CA ALA A 213 4.59 3.37 5.03
C ALA A 213 4.54 2.60 3.72
N CYS A 214 5.53 2.79 2.86
CA CYS A 214 5.68 2.04 1.63
C CYS A 214 7.15 1.74 1.37
N ARG A 215 7.42 0.56 0.80
CA ARG A 215 8.71 0.24 0.22
C ARG A 215 8.69 0.54 -1.27
N LEU A 216 9.81 0.99 -1.79
CA LEU A 216 10.01 1.32 -3.20
C LEU A 216 11.27 0.65 -3.73
N GLY A 217 11.28 0.34 -5.02
CA GLY A 217 12.43 -0.24 -5.69
C GLY A 217 12.08 -0.63 -7.11
N TYR A 218 13.09 -1.04 -7.86
CA TYR A 218 12.86 -1.55 -9.20
C TYR A 218 12.46 -3.02 -9.12
N PRO A 219 11.29 -3.41 -9.67
CA PRO A 219 10.88 -4.80 -9.73
C PRO A 219 11.78 -5.58 -10.68
N PRO A 220 11.81 -6.92 -10.58
CA PRO A 220 12.45 -7.76 -11.59
C PRO A 220 11.92 -7.44 -12.99
N THR A 221 12.76 -7.66 -13.99
CA THR A 221 12.44 -7.37 -15.40
C THR A 221 11.26 -8.18 -15.96
N GLU A 222 10.93 -9.29 -15.35
CA GLU A 222 9.78 -10.13 -15.68
C GLU A 222 8.62 -9.80 -14.72
N PRO A 223 7.59 -9.09 -15.17
CA PRO A 223 6.44 -8.80 -14.30
C PRO A 223 5.69 -10.09 -13.98
N VAL A 224 5.48 -10.34 -12.70
CA VAL A 224 4.60 -11.43 -12.25
C VAL A 224 3.15 -10.96 -12.46
N GLY A 225 2.51 -11.47 -13.51
CA GLY A 225 1.09 -11.18 -13.78
C GLY A 225 0.20 -11.73 -12.67
N HIS A 226 -0.64 -10.90 -12.09
CA HIS A 226 -1.66 -11.29 -11.12
C HIS A 226 -3.05 -11.00 -11.68
N LEU A 227 -3.98 -11.92 -11.46
CA LEU A 227 -5.39 -11.67 -11.77
C LEU A 227 -5.89 -10.47 -10.97
N ARG A 228 -6.40 -9.47 -11.66
CA ARG A 228 -6.89 -8.21 -11.08
C ARG A 228 -8.35 -8.05 -11.43
N VAL A 229 -9.20 -8.17 -10.45
CA VAL A 229 -10.64 -8.04 -10.61
C VAL A 229 -11.16 -6.69 -10.10
N ARG A 230 -12.27 -6.26 -10.64
CA ARG A 230 -13.04 -5.10 -10.18
C ARG A 230 -14.50 -5.41 -10.36
N ARG A 231 -15.33 -4.85 -9.47
CA ARG A 231 -16.78 -4.87 -9.67
C ARG A 231 -17.15 -4.00 -10.86
N GLU A 232 -18.21 -4.37 -11.57
CA GLU A 232 -18.77 -3.53 -12.62
C GLU A 232 -19.24 -2.18 -12.06
N ILE A 233 -19.22 -1.15 -12.90
CA ILE A 233 -19.54 0.22 -12.46
C ILE A 233 -20.95 0.29 -11.88
N GLU A 234 -21.89 -0.44 -12.45
CA GLU A 234 -23.28 -0.51 -12.04
C GLU A 234 -23.46 -1.07 -10.62
N CYS A 235 -22.51 -1.90 -10.16
CA CYS A 235 -22.54 -2.50 -8.82
C CYS A 235 -22.27 -1.50 -7.67
N PHE A 236 -21.76 -0.31 -7.97
CA PHE A 236 -21.41 0.68 -6.94
C PHE A 236 -21.83 2.12 -7.31
N THR A 237 -22.56 2.30 -8.41
CA THR A 237 -23.06 3.63 -8.81
C THR A 237 -24.58 3.66 -8.76
N HIS A 238 -25.11 4.69 -8.14
CA HIS A 238 -26.56 4.94 -8.04
C HIS A 238 -26.84 6.37 -8.51
N ARG A 239 -27.92 6.55 -9.27
CA ARG A 239 -28.27 7.88 -9.82
C ARG A 239 -29.43 8.47 -9.02
N ASN A 240 -29.21 9.67 -8.48
CA ASN A 240 -30.12 10.47 -7.68
C ASN A 240 -30.40 9.89 -6.27
N MET A 241 -30.65 8.60 -6.13
CA MET A 241 -30.89 7.92 -4.86
C MET A 241 -30.23 6.55 -4.86
N PHE A 242 -29.96 6.02 -3.69
CA PHE A 242 -29.47 4.65 -3.56
C PHE A 242 -30.57 3.68 -4.04
N ALA A 243 -30.23 2.81 -4.97
CA ALA A 243 -31.09 1.72 -5.42
C ALA A 243 -30.52 0.41 -4.88
N ALA A 244 -31.31 -0.40 -4.17
CA ALA A 244 -30.91 -1.75 -3.83
C ALA A 244 -30.68 -2.54 -5.14
N LEU A 245 -29.54 -3.21 -5.23
CA LEU A 245 -29.34 -4.20 -6.29
C LEU A 245 -30.35 -5.33 -6.03
N ASN A 246 -31.17 -5.68 -7.02
CA ASN A 246 -32.00 -6.85 -6.90
C ASN A 246 -31.07 -8.05 -6.77
N GLU A 247 -31.14 -8.76 -5.68
CA GLU A 247 -30.51 -10.07 -5.52
C GLU A 247 -31.33 -11.03 -6.41
N ASP A 248 -30.85 -11.28 -7.64
CA ASP A 248 -31.35 -12.35 -8.51
C ASP A 248 -30.62 -13.66 -8.19
#